data_002eba0d43c5dafd79edd97b3fc2b76e
#
_entry.id   002eba0d43c5dafd79edd97b3fc2b76e
#
_cell.length_a   1.000
_cell.length_b   1.000
_cell.length_c   1.000
_cell.angle_alpha   90.00
_cell.angle_beta   90.00
_cell.angle_gamma   90.00
#
_symmetry.space_group_name_H-M   'P 1'
#
loop_
_entity.id
_entity.type
_entity.pdbx_description
1 polymer ?
#
loop_
_entity_poly.entity_id
_entity_poly.type
_entity_poly.pdbx_seq_one_letter_code
_entity_poly.pdbx_strand_id
1 'polypeptide(L)'
;MSDVSRMNGQIGAPVQRAPKAAMLIAQRIIQDISHDGFTAGDLLPPERTMIDVYQTGRGTLREALRFLEFQGVIALKPGPRGGPVLLNPDASHLASTLVLLMQVNHAPFREIVQVRSAVEPMISYLAAQNMTKAHLTELEGTITQMRDDIDHQPSFLNANKRFHDVIAWSSGNTLFGYLIDSLLEIMDGTVVGVDYPGHRRTAILNAHADIYFAFRDNDPDAAQQRMREHIDAYERYVRKKFPDVLNQVIPWSPTT
;
A
#
# COMPACT_ATOMS: atom_id res chain seq x y z
N MET A 1 -36.05 10.13 20.00
CA MET A 1 -36.87 9.01 19.53
C MET A 1 -37.14 9.26 18.06
N SER A 2 -36.35 8.71 17.20
CA SER A 2 -36.62 8.66 15.76
C SER A 2 -36.03 7.35 15.25
N ASP A 3 -36.88 6.65 14.74
CA ASP A 3 -37.07 5.31 14.24
C ASP A 3 -36.07 4.97 13.13
N VAL A 4 -35.00 4.21 13.45
CA VAL A 4 -34.22 3.47 12.47
C VAL A 4 -34.80 2.07 12.40
N SER A 5 -36.06 2.04 11.97
CA SER A 5 -36.80 0.81 11.77
C SER A 5 -36.39 0.17 10.45
N ARG A 6 -35.67 -0.95 10.56
CA ARG A 6 -35.79 -2.12 9.69
C ARG A 6 -35.40 -1.98 8.21
N MET A 7 -34.15 -2.12 7.93
CA MET A 7 -33.76 -2.84 6.73
C MET A 7 -33.88 -4.38 6.96
N ASN A 8 -35.08 -4.84 7.27
CA ASN A 8 -35.48 -6.23 7.13
C ASN A 8 -36.08 -6.42 5.74
N GLY A 9 -35.26 -6.22 4.70
CA GLY A 9 -35.54 -6.67 3.35
C GLY A 9 -34.85 -8.00 3.16
N GLN A 10 -35.61 -9.01 2.85
CA GLN A 10 -35.20 -10.36 2.45
C GLN A 10 -33.89 -10.30 1.67
N ILE A 11 -32.82 -10.80 2.29
CA ILE A 11 -31.61 -11.16 1.56
C ILE A 11 -32.06 -12.25 0.61
N GLY A 12 -32.22 -11.90 -0.67
CA GLY A 12 -32.70 -12.77 -1.72
C GLY A 12 -31.84 -14.03 -1.83
N ALA A 13 -32.40 -15.03 -2.45
CA ALA A 13 -31.79 -16.32 -2.70
C ALA A 13 -30.31 -16.21 -3.14
N PRO A 14 -29.45 -17.18 -2.80
CA PRO A 14 -28.03 -17.11 -3.04
C PRO A 14 -27.74 -16.81 -4.51
N VAL A 15 -27.01 -15.72 -4.75
CA VAL A 15 -26.48 -15.36 -6.08
C VAL A 15 -25.55 -16.49 -6.50
N GLN A 16 -25.98 -17.27 -7.48
CA GLN A 16 -25.38 -18.55 -7.78
C GLN A 16 -24.51 -18.54 -9.03
N ARG A 17 -23.37 -19.21 -8.94
CA ARG A 17 -22.52 -19.80 -9.99
C ARG A 17 -21.69 -18.89 -10.88
N ALA A 18 -22.16 -17.76 -11.37
CA ALA A 18 -21.37 -16.89 -12.25
C ALA A 18 -20.08 -16.36 -11.55
N PRO A 19 -20.11 -15.87 -10.29
CA PRO A 19 -18.91 -15.43 -9.59
C PRO A 19 -17.82 -16.49 -9.48
N LYS A 20 -18.22 -17.77 -9.23
CA LYS A 20 -17.24 -18.87 -9.10
C LYS A 20 -16.53 -19.16 -10.43
N ALA A 21 -17.24 -19.13 -11.55
CA ALA A 21 -16.66 -19.36 -12.87
C ALA A 21 -15.71 -18.20 -13.26
N ALA A 22 -16.12 -16.95 -13.05
CA ALA A 22 -15.29 -15.77 -13.29
C ALA A 22 -14.01 -15.80 -12.44
N MET A 23 -14.09 -16.15 -11.17
CA MET A 23 -12.93 -16.29 -10.29
C MET A 23 -11.95 -17.36 -10.76
N LEU A 24 -12.44 -18.50 -11.23
CA LEU A 24 -11.58 -19.56 -11.79
C LEU A 24 -10.88 -19.09 -13.08
N ILE A 25 -11.57 -18.32 -13.92
CA ILE A 25 -10.93 -17.71 -15.10
C ILE A 25 -9.90 -16.68 -14.69
N ALA A 26 -10.20 -15.80 -13.73
CA ALA A 26 -9.23 -14.84 -13.21
C ALA A 26 -7.97 -15.53 -12.65
N GLN A 27 -8.13 -16.61 -11.89
CA GLN A 27 -6.99 -17.40 -11.39
C GLN A 27 -6.13 -17.97 -12.53
N ARG A 28 -6.76 -18.52 -13.58
CA ARG A 28 -6.03 -19.04 -14.74
C ARG A 28 -5.27 -17.93 -15.48
N ILE A 29 -5.89 -16.77 -15.68
CA ILE A 29 -5.23 -15.59 -16.28
C ILE A 29 -3.97 -15.23 -15.49
N ILE A 30 -4.03 -15.18 -14.16
CA ILE A 30 -2.86 -14.88 -13.30
C ILE A 30 -1.78 -15.95 -13.43
N GLN A 31 -2.17 -17.24 -13.51
CA GLN A 31 -1.21 -18.32 -13.71
C GLN A 31 -0.49 -18.21 -15.05
N ASP A 32 -1.23 -17.90 -16.13
CA ASP A 32 -0.66 -17.73 -17.47
C ASP A 32 0.25 -16.50 -17.52
N ILE A 33 -0.15 -15.36 -16.92
CA ILE A 33 0.70 -14.17 -16.79
C ILE A 33 2.04 -14.53 -16.14
N SER A 34 2.00 -15.28 -15.04
CA SER A 34 3.20 -15.67 -14.30
C SER A 34 4.06 -16.68 -15.07
N HIS A 35 3.43 -17.60 -15.82
CA HIS A 35 4.12 -18.65 -16.57
C HIS A 35 4.76 -18.10 -17.86
N ASP A 36 4.05 -17.24 -18.58
CA ASP A 36 4.47 -16.75 -19.89
C ASP A 36 5.41 -15.53 -19.82
N GLY A 37 5.73 -15.07 -18.60
CA GLY A 37 6.72 -14.02 -18.37
C GLY A 37 6.26 -12.62 -18.76
N PHE A 38 4.94 -12.35 -18.73
CA PHE A 38 4.41 -11.00 -18.92
C PHE A 38 4.96 -10.04 -17.87
N THR A 39 5.22 -8.81 -18.28
CA THR A 39 5.71 -7.71 -17.44
C THR A 39 4.74 -6.55 -17.43
N ALA A 40 4.85 -5.68 -16.44
CA ALA A 40 4.00 -4.50 -16.35
C ALA A 40 4.13 -3.63 -17.63
N GLY A 41 2.99 -3.24 -18.17
CA GLY A 41 2.87 -2.53 -19.44
C GLY A 41 2.55 -3.42 -20.65
N ASP A 42 2.71 -4.73 -20.53
CA ASP A 42 2.40 -5.67 -21.60
C ASP A 42 0.89 -5.76 -21.85
N LEU A 43 0.52 -5.80 -23.13
CA LEU A 43 -0.84 -6.03 -23.58
C LEU A 43 -1.11 -7.54 -23.54
N LEU A 44 -2.11 -7.95 -22.77
CA LEU A 44 -2.56 -9.33 -22.73
C LEU A 44 -3.33 -9.70 -24.03
N PRO A 45 -3.54 -11.00 -24.33
CA PRO A 45 -4.30 -11.40 -25.50
C PRO A 45 -5.68 -10.73 -25.59
N PRO A 46 -6.18 -10.42 -26.81
CA PRO A 46 -7.51 -9.85 -26.98
C PRO A 46 -8.61 -10.73 -26.38
N GLU A 47 -9.71 -10.11 -25.90
CA GLU A 47 -10.86 -10.84 -25.30
C GLU A 47 -11.32 -12.02 -26.15
N ARG A 48 -11.33 -11.87 -27.49
CA ARG A 48 -11.73 -12.95 -28.41
C ARG A 48 -10.82 -14.17 -28.27
N THR A 49 -9.52 -13.96 -28.25
CA THR A 49 -8.54 -15.03 -28.07
C THR A 49 -8.68 -15.67 -26.68
N MET A 50 -8.87 -14.85 -25.65
CA MET A 50 -9.05 -15.35 -24.28
C MET A 50 -10.32 -16.20 -24.13
N ILE A 51 -11.43 -15.85 -24.82
CA ILE A 51 -12.66 -16.67 -24.83
C ILE A 51 -12.35 -18.07 -25.36
N ASP A 52 -11.59 -18.15 -26.46
CA ASP A 52 -11.24 -19.41 -27.09
C ASP A 52 -10.25 -20.21 -26.23
N VAL A 53 -9.23 -19.57 -25.66
CA VAL A 53 -8.21 -20.22 -24.79
C VAL A 53 -8.84 -20.74 -23.49
N TYR A 54 -9.65 -19.93 -22.83
CA TYR A 54 -10.25 -20.32 -21.54
C TYR A 54 -11.55 -21.09 -21.68
N GLN A 55 -12.03 -21.32 -22.90
CA GLN A 55 -13.27 -22.05 -23.20
C GLN A 55 -14.44 -21.50 -22.34
N THR A 56 -14.62 -20.16 -22.37
CA THR A 56 -15.58 -19.47 -21.52
C THR A 56 -16.50 -18.53 -22.32
N GLY A 57 -17.61 -18.13 -21.73
CA GLY A 57 -18.49 -17.13 -22.33
C GLY A 57 -17.95 -15.70 -22.15
N ARG A 58 -18.32 -14.80 -23.08
CA ARG A 58 -17.92 -13.38 -23.05
C ARG A 58 -18.26 -12.70 -21.72
N GLY A 59 -19.45 -12.98 -21.15
CA GLY A 59 -19.87 -12.42 -19.87
C GLY A 59 -18.95 -12.82 -18.72
N THR A 60 -18.65 -14.13 -18.61
CA THR A 60 -17.78 -14.67 -17.58
C THR A 60 -16.34 -14.15 -17.70
N LEU A 61 -15.81 -14.03 -18.93
CA LEU A 61 -14.49 -13.45 -19.14
C LEU A 61 -14.45 -11.97 -18.68
N ARG A 62 -15.46 -11.18 -19.06
CA ARG A 62 -15.51 -9.77 -18.66
C ARG A 62 -15.64 -9.57 -17.15
N GLU A 63 -16.39 -10.44 -16.47
CA GLU A 63 -16.43 -10.43 -15.00
C GLU A 63 -15.05 -10.76 -14.40
N ALA A 64 -14.35 -11.74 -14.96
CA ALA A 64 -12.99 -12.08 -14.54
C ALA A 64 -12.02 -10.91 -14.75
N LEU A 65 -12.04 -10.27 -15.92
CA LEU A 65 -11.19 -9.12 -16.22
C LEU A 65 -11.53 -7.91 -15.33
N ARG A 66 -12.81 -7.61 -15.08
CA ARG A 66 -13.20 -6.54 -14.15
C ARG A 66 -12.76 -6.84 -12.72
N PHE A 67 -12.79 -8.09 -12.30
CA PHE A 67 -12.26 -8.49 -11.00
C PHE A 67 -10.76 -8.19 -10.91
N LEU A 68 -9.98 -8.56 -11.94
CA LEU A 68 -8.54 -8.30 -11.99
C LEU A 68 -8.23 -6.79 -12.10
N GLU A 69 -9.05 -6.03 -12.81
CA GLU A 69 -8.96 -4.57 -12.88
C GLU A 69 -9.24 -3.94 -11.52
N PHE A 70 -10.29 -4.38 -10.83
CA PHE A 70 -10.59 -3.93 -9.46
C PHE A 70 -9.48 -4.27 -8.46
N GLN A 71 -8.73 -5.37 -8.68
CA GLN A 71 -7.55 -5.73 -7.87
C GLN A 71 -6.28 -4.98 -8.29
N GLY A 72 -6.34 -4.08 -9.26
CA GLY A 72 -5.18 -3.32 -9.73
C GLY A 72 -4.14 -4.14 -10.49
N VAL A 73 -4.50 -5.35 -10.91
CA VAL A 73 -3.58 -6.24 -11.65
C VAL A 73 -3.52 -5.87 -13.13
N ILE A 74 -4.64 -5.44 -13.69
CA ILE A 74 -4.74 -5.01 -15.10
C ILE A 74 -5.47 -3.69 -15.21
N ALA A 75 -5.30 -3.00 -16.36
CA ALA A 75 -6.15 -1.92 -16.81
C ALA A 75 -6.80 -2.29 -18.14
N LEU A 76 -8.08 -1.95 -18.31
CA LEU A 76 -8.81 -2.18 -19.57
C LEU A 76 -8.69 -0.94 -20.47
N LYS A 77 -7.77 -0.95 -21.43
CA LYS A 77 -7.62 0.15 -22.40
C LYS A 77 -8.71 0.06 -23.47
N PRO A 78 -9.47 1.14 -23.72
CA PRO A 78 -10.50 1.17 -24.76
C PRO A 78 -9.90 1.28 -26.17
N GLY A 79 -10.71 0.93 -27.18
CA GLY A 79 -10.40 1.17 -28.59
C GLY A 79 -9.94 -0.05 -29.38
N PRO A 80 -9.76 0.11 -30.72
CA PRO A 80 -9.49 -1.03 -31.64
C PRO A 80 -8.17 -1.77 -31.39
N ARG A 81 -7.20 -1.10 -30.76
CA ARG A 81 -5.91 -1.66 -30.30
C ARG A 81 -5.83 -1.71 -28.78
N GLY A 82 -6.96 -1.55 -28.09
CA GLY A 82 -7.07 -1.67 -26.65
C GLY A 82 -7.19 -3.13 -26.21
N GLY A 83 -7.32 -3.30 -24.90
CA GLY A 83 -7.45 -4.61 -24.25
C GLY A 83 -6.91 -4.58 -22.85
N PRO A 84 -6.84 -5.72 -22.17
CA PRO A 84 -6.25 -5.81 -20.84
C PRO A 84 -4.74 -5.56 -20.93
N VAL A 85 -4.23 -4.63 -20.12
CA VAL A 85 -2.79 -4.32 -19.97
C VAL A 85 -2.40 -4.68 -18.55
N LEU A 86 -1.31 -5.44 -18.41
CA LEU A 86 -0.76 -5.78 -17.09
C LEU A 86 -0.23 -4.52 -16.41
N LEU A 87 -0.65 -4.30 -15.19
CA LEU A 87 -0.12 -3.23 -14.34
C LEU A 87 1.03 -3.74 -13.49
N ASN A 88 1.78 -2.83 -12.90
CA ASN A 88 2.62 -3.13 -11.76
C ASN A 88 1.73 -3.00 -10.51
N PRO A 89 1.31 -4.10 -9.85
CA PRO A 89 0.43 -4.00 -8.69
C PRO A 89 1.10 -3.15 -7.61
N ASP A 90 0.37 -2.17 -7.11
CA ASP A 90 0.74 -1.37 -5.96
C ASP A 90 -0.09 -1.74 -4.72
N ALA A 91 0.15 -1.08 -3.62
CA ALA A 91 -0.55 -1.36 -2.37
C ALA A 91 -1.87 -0.59 -2.21
N SER A 92 -2.32 0.22 -3.17
CA SER A 92 -3.49 1.09 -3.06
C SER A 92 -4.78 0.30 -2.81
N HIS A 93 -4.97 -0.82 -3.50
CA HIS A 93 -6.12 -1.69 -3.30
C HIS A 93 -6.10 -2.40 -1.94
N LEU A 94 -4.91 -2.78 -1.46
CA LEU A 94 -4.75 -3.33 -0.11
C LEU A 94 -5.04 -2.25 0.94
N ALA A 95 -4.54 -1.05 0.76
CA ALA A 95 -4.82 0.11 1.62
C ALA A 95 -6.33 0.39 1.69
N SER A 96 -7.01 0.47 0.54
CA SER A 96 -8.46 0.67 0.46
C SER A 96 -9.24 -0.43 1.18
N THR A 97 -8.84 -1.70 1.02
CA THR A 97 -9.47 -2.84 1.71
C THR A 97 -9.27 -2.75 3.22
N LEU A 98 -8.06 -2.42 3.69
CA LEU A 98 -7.77 -2.26 5.11
C LEU A 98 -8.60 -1.14 5.73
N VAL A 99 -8.69 0.04 5.07
CA VAL A 99 -9.51 1.17 5.54
C VAL A 99 -10.99 0.77 5.62
N LEU A 100 -11.52 0.06 4.62
CA LEU A 100 -12.90 -0.44 4.65
C LEU A 100 -13.16 -1.34 5.86
N LEU A 101 -12.26 -2.31 6.11
CA LEU A 101 -12.38 -3.23 7.25
C LEU A 101 -12.23 -2.50 8.59
N MET A 102 -11.30 -1.55 8.68
CA MET A 102 -11.13 -0.71 9.87
C MET A 102 -12.38 0.13 10.14
N GLN A 103 -12.97 0.74 9.13
CA GLN A 103 -14.19 1.53 9.29
C GLN A 103 -15.37 0.67 9.76
N VAL A 104 -15.59 -0.50 9.15
CA VAL A 104 -16.66 -1.43 9.54
C VAL A 104 -16.52 -1.91 10.99
N ASN A 105 -15.29 -2.11 11.44
CA ASN A 105 -14.98 -2.56 12.80
C ASN A 105 -14.75 -1.40 13.79
N HIS A 106 -14.95 -0.15 13.36
CA HIS A 106 -14.66 1.04 14.18
C HIS A 106 -13.21 1.06 14.73
N ALA A 107 -12.27 0.47 14.00
CA ALA A 107 -10.86 0.43 14.38
C ALA A 107 -10.23 1.82 14.24
N PRO A 108 -9.63 2.37 15.29
CA PRO A 108 -9.07 3.70 15.27
C PRO A 108 -7.67 3.75 14.64
N PHE A 109 -7.28 4.94 14.17
CA PHE A 109 -5.98 5.21 13.55
C PHE A 109 -4.76 4.74 14.37
N ARG A 110 -4.85 4.76 15.71
CA ARG A 110 -3.76 4.27 16.58
C ARG A 110 -3.35 2.82 16.28
N GLU A 111 -4.24 1.99 15.75
CA GLU A 111 -3.93 0.59 15.45
C GLU A 111 -2.93 0.48 14.28
N ILE A 112 -2.99 1.40 13.30
CA ILE A 112 -1.99 1.50 12.24
C ILE A 112 -0.62 1.86 12.84
N VAL A 113 -0.59 2.85 13.73
CA VAL A 113 0.65 3.26 14.41
C VAL A 113 1.25 2.10 15.20
N GLN A 114 0.41 1.32 15.90
CA GLN A 114 0.84 0.13 16.65
C GLN A 114 1.44 -0.95 15.76
N VAL A 115 0.82 -1.22 14.59
CA VAL A 115 1.37 -2.18 13.63
C VAL A 115 2.75 -1.71 13.14
N ARG A 116 2.90 -0.44 12.76
CA ARG A 116 4.19 0.12 12.33
C ARG A 116 5.25 0.00 13.43
N SER A 117 4.93 0.35 14.67
CA SER A 117 5.84 0.23 15.82
C SER A 117 6.30 -1.22 16.05
N ALA A 118 5.44 -2.19 15.77
CA ALA A 118 5.78 -3.61 15.92
C ALA A 118 6.65 -4.14 14.79
N VAL A 119 6.39 -3.75 13.53
CA VAL A 119 7.00 -4.42 12.37
C VAL A 119 8.17 -3.65 11.75
N GLU A 120 8.14 -2.31 11.68
CA GLU A 120 9.19 -1.54 10.98
C GLU A 120 10.59 -1.68 11.59
N PRO A 121 10.77 -1.79 12.92
CA PRO A 121 12.09 -2.08 13.48
C PRO A 121 12.66 -3.42 13.00
N MET A 122 11.84 -4.48 12.93
CA MET A 122 12.28 -5.78 12.42
C MET A 122 12.55 -5.74 10.93
N ILE A 123 11.70 -5.03 10.16
CA ILE A 123 11.92 -4.81 8.73
C ILE A 123 13.27 -4.13 8.49
N SER A 124 13.61 -3.10 9.28
CA SER A 124 14.90 -2.41 9.18
C SER A 124 16.09 -3.33 9.49
N TYR A 125 15.95 -4.20 10.48
CA TYR A 125 16.96 -5.23 10.77
C TYR A 125 17.21 -6.12 9.55
N LEU A 126 16.15 -6.66 8.95
CA LEU A 126 16.23 -7.52 7.77
C LEU A 126 16.73 -6.75 6.53
N ALA A 127 16.30 -5.51 6.36
CA ALA A 127 16.77 -4.65 5.28
C ALA A 127 18.28 -4.42 5.36
N ALA A 128 18.83 -4.18 6.55
CA ALA A 128 20.26 -3.98 6.71
C ALA A 128 21.08 -5.19 6.23
N GLN A 129 20.56 -6.42 6.42
CA GLN A 129 21.21 -7.66 5.96
C GLN A 129 21.15 -7.82 4.43
N ASN A 130 20.20 -7.18 3.76
CA ASN A 130 19.97 -7.30 2.31
C ASN A 130 20.27 -5.99 1.54
N MET A 131 20.80 -4.98 2.23
CA MET A 131 21.03 -3.64 1.67
C MET A 131 22.08 -3.68 0.56
N THR A 132 21.71 -3.21 -0.63
CA THR A 132 22.61 -3.07 -1.77
C THR A 132 23.06 -1.62 -1.94
N LYS A 133 24.10 -1.40 -2.75
CA LYS A 133 24.53 -0.03 -3.10
C LYS A 133 23.43 0.76 -3.79
N ALA A 134 22.60 0.10 -4.61
CA ALA A 134 21.46 0.73 -5.27
C ALA A 134 20.43 1.20 -4.25
N HIS A 135 20.08 0.37 -3.27
CA HIS A 135 19.17 0.73 -2.18
C HIS A 135 19.72 1.90 -1.35
N LEU A 136 21.02 1.89 -1.02
CA LEU A 136 21.65 3.00 -0.29
C LEU A 136 21.58 4.32 -1.08
N THR A 137 21.85 4.27 -2.39
CA THR A 137 21.74 5.45 -3.26
C THR A 137 20.30 5.99 -3.29
N GLU A 138 19.31 5.10 -3.34
CA GLU A 138 17.90 5.48 -3.34
C GLU A 138 17.49 6.11 -2.00
N LEU A 139 17.89 5.53 -0.86
CA LEU A 139 17.67 6.10 0.47
C LEU A 139 18.30 7.47 0.63
N GLU A 140 19.55 7.64 0.18
CA GLU A 140 20.24 8.93 0.20
C GLU A 140 19.49 9.97 -0.64
N GLY A 141 18.95 9.55 -1.79
CA GLY A 141 18.10 10.40 -2.64
C GLY A 141 16.86 10.90 -1.91
N THR A 142 16.19 10.05 -1.13
CA THR A 142 15.00 10.47 -0.34
C THR A 142 15.36 11.46 0.76
N ILE A 143 16.49 11.26 1.44
CA ILE A 143 17.00 12.19 2.47
C ILE A 143 17.37 13.54 1.86
N THR A 144 18.01 13.52 0.70
CA THR A 144 18.35 14.74 -0.04
C THR A 144 17.10 15.51 -0.43
N GLN A 145 16.11 14.82 -0.99
CA GLN A 145 14.82 15.43 -1.34
C GLN A 145 14.11 16.02 -0.10
N MET A 146 14.06 15.29 1.02
CA MET A 146 13.50 15.83 2.26
C MET A 146 14.22 17.10 2.76
N ARG A 147 15.54 17.17 2.58
CA ARG A 147 16.33 18.33 2.94
C ARG A 147 16.04 19.52 2.05
N ASP A 148 16.01 19.31 0.73
CA ASP A 148 15.80 20.36 -0.25
C ASP A 148 14.37 20.90 -0.19
N ASP A 149 13.41 20.04 0.10
CA ASP A 149 11.98 20.36 0.19
C ASP A 149 11.50 20.56 1.65
N ILE A 150 12.40 20.88 2.57
CA ILE A 150 12.08 20.97 4.01
C ILE A 150 10.91 21.92 4.32
N ASP A 151 10.74 22.97 3.51
CA ASP A 151 9.66 23.96 3.65
C ASP A 151 8.42 23.64 2.81
N HIS A 152 8.49 22.64 1.93
CA HIS A 152 7.38 22.20 1.09
C HIS A 152 6.80 20.87 1.60
N GLN A 153 5.83 20.94 2.52
CA GLN A 153 5.30 19.77 3.24
C GLN A 153 4.87 18.61 2.34
N PRO A 154 4.12 18.79 1.23
CA PRO A 154 3.69 17.66 0.39
C PRO A 154 4.87 16.87 -0.19
N SER A 155 5.87 17.56 -0.72
CA SER A 155 7.07 16.92 -1.29
C SER A 155 7.91 16.23 -0.20
N PHE A 156 8.06 16.88 0.95
CA PHE A 156 8.71 16.29 2.12
C PHE A 156 8.04 14.99 2.56
N LEU A 157 6.71 14.96 2.68
CA LEU A 157 5.96 13.77 3.09
C LEU A 157 6.05 12.65 2.05
N ASN A 158 6.05 12.98 0.77
CA ASN A 158 6.27 11.99 -0.29
C ASN A 158 7.66 11.35 -0.18
N ALA A 159 8.71 12.14 0.01
CA ALA A 159 10.06 11.62 0.22
C ALA A 159 10.18 10.81 1.53
N ASN A 160 9.49 11.23 2.59
CA ASN A 160 9.37 10.48 3.84
C ASN A 160 8.70 9.11 3.61
N LYS A 161 7.58 9.05 2.88
CA LYS A 161 6.93 7.79 2.51
C LYS A 161 7.92 6.90 1.74
N ARG A 162 8.55 7.44 0.70
CA ARG A 162 9.50 6.70 -0.13
C ARG A 162 10.68 6.12 0.66
N PHE A 163 11.16 6.81 1.69
CA PHE A 163 12.22 6.29 2.57
C PHE A 163 11.83 4.98 3.24
N HIS A 164 10.65 4.92 3.84
CA HIS A 164 10.13 3.70 4.48
C HIS A 164 9.85 2.58 3.46
N ASP A 165 9.33 2.92 2.28
CA ASP A 165 9.08 1.97 1.20
C ASP A 165 10.38 1.28 0.76
N VAL A 166 11.44 2.06 0.50
CA VAL A 166 12.75 1.50 0.11
C VAL A 166 13.26 0.52 1.15
N ILE A 167 13.14 0.85 2.44
CA ILE A 167 13.53 -0.05 3.53
C ILE A 167 12.71 -1.34 3.51
N ALA A 168 11.39 -1.22 3.36
CA ALA A 168 10.50 -2.37 3.39
C ALA A 168 10.75 -3.33 2.21
N TRP A 169 10.92 -2.80 1.00
CA TRP A 169 11.25 -3.57 -0.19
C TRP A 169 12.66 -4.18 -0.13
N SER A 170 13.60 -3.51 0.52
CA SER A 170 14.98 -4.01 0.72
C SER A 170 15.09 -5.13 1.75
N SER A 171 14.04 -5.41 2.52
CA SER A 171 14.05 -6.43 3.58
C SER A 171 14.23 -7.87 3.07
N GLY A 172 14.08 -8.09 1.75
CA GLY A 172 14.07 -9.44 1.16
C GLY A 172 12.72 -10.17 1.29
N ASN A 173 11.71 -9.51 1.86
CA ASN A 173 10.35 -10.04 1.99
C ASN A 173 9.35 -9.10 1.31
N THR A 174 8.90 -9.48 0.14
CA THR A 174 7.94 -8.70 -0.67
C THR A 174 6.65 -8.36 0.07
N LEU A 175 6.19 -9.22 0.98
CA LEU A 175 4.98 -8.96 1.75
C LEU A 175 5.14 -7.76 2.69
N PHE A 176 6.33 -7.53 3.25
CA PHE A 176 6.61 -6.31 4.02
C PHE A 176 6.56 -5.05 3.16
N GLY A 177 7.02 -5.13 1.91
CA GLY A 177 6.88 -4.03 0.95
C GLY A 177 5.41 -3.62 0.78
N TYR A 178 4.54 -4.56 0.39
CA TYR A 178 3.11 -4.28 0.24
C TYR A 178 2.43 -3.83 1.54
N LEU A 179 2.80 -4.43 2.67
CA LEU A 179 2.21 -4.06 3.96
C LEU A 179 2.56 -2.60 4.33
N ILE A 180 3.83 -2.24 4.29
CA ILE A 180 4.27 -0.89 4.67
C ILE A 180 3.75 0.15 3.69
N ASP A 181 3.82 -0.09 2.38
CA ASP A 181 3.28 0.82 1.38
C ASP A 181 1.78 1.07 1.61
N SER A 182 0.99 0.01 1.89
CA SER A 182 -0.44 0.17 2.20
C SER A 182 -0.70 0.96 3.49
N LEU A 183 0.07 0.74 4.54
CA LEU A 183 -0.08 1.49 5.79
C LEU A 183 0.31 2.96 5.64
N LEU A 184 1.36 3.25 4.87
CA LEU A 184 1.80 4.61 4.59
C LEU A 184 0.82 5.37 3.70
N GLU A 185 0.18 4.69 2.74
CA GLU A 185 -0.89 5.26 1.93
C GLU A 185 -2.07 5.72 2.82
N ILE A 186 -2.46 4.90 3.79
CA ILE A 186 -3.51 5.25 4.76
C ILE A 186 -3.07 6.41 5.66
N MET A 187 -1.79 6.51 5.96
CA MET A 187 -1.22 7.51 6.86
C MET A 187 -0.92 8.84 6.20
N ASP A 188 -1.16 9.00 4.90
CA ASP A 188 -0.92 10.28 4.26
C ASP A 188 -1.54 11.39 5.13
N GLY A 189 -0.67 12.17 5.77
CA GLY A 189 -1.01 13.06 6.86
C GLY A 189 -2.07 14.12 6.53
N THR A 190 -2.33 14.34 5.23
CA THR A 190 -3.40 15.21 4.76
C THR A 190 -4.79 14.63 5.03
N VAL A 191 -4.92 13.29 5.00
CA VAL A 191 -6.20 12.60 5.24
C VAL A 191 -6.54 12.55 6.72
N VAL A 192 -5.52 12.43 7.58
CA VAL A 192 -5.72 12.26 9.04
C VAL A 192 -5.61 13.58 9.81
N GLY A 193 -5.14 14.65 9.18
CA GLY A 193 -5.06 15.99 9.80
C GLY A 193 -3.89 16.17 10.77
N VAL A 194 -2.81 15.38 10.62
CA VAL A 194 -1.56 15.60 11.36
C VAL A 194 -0.72 16.65 10.66
N ASP A 195 -0.39 17.72 11.35
CA ASP A 195 0.50 18.78 10.86
C ASP A 195 1.96 18.48 11.20
N TYR A 196 2.86 18.86 10.29
CA TYR A 196 4.30 18.67 10.42
C TYR A 196 5.03 20.03 10.31
N PRO A 197 5.06 20.84 11.37
CA PRO A 197 5.78 22.11 11.36
C PRO A 197 7.28 21.91 11.13
N GLY A 198 7.99 22.96 10.66
CA GLY A 198 9.40 22.90 10.25
C GLY A 198 10.33 22.20 11.25
N HIS A 199 10.21 22.50 12.55
CA HIS A 199 11.02 21.82 13.58
C HIS A 199 10.76 20.31 13.64
N ARG A 200 9.53 19.86 13.33
CA ARG A 200 9.18 18.43 13.28
C ARG A 200 9.75 17.79 12.03
N ARG A 201 9.67 18.45 10.87
CA ARG A 201 10.28 17.97 9.62
C ARG A 201 11.80 17.82 9.78
N THR A 202 12.47 18.79 10.43
CA THR A 202 13.90 18.69 10.75
C THR A 202 14.21 17.47 11.64
N ALA A 203 13.40 17.22 12.66
CA ALA A 203 13.59 16.06 13.55
C ALA A 203 13.42 14.72 12.80
N ILE A 204 12.45 14.63 11.86
CA ILE A 204 12.25 13.47 11.00
C ILE A 204 13.47 13.28 10.08
N LEU A 205 13.93 14.33 9.41
CA LEU A 205 15.09 14.30 8.53
C LEU A 205 16.34 13.77 9.26
N ASN A 206 16.59 14.25 10.48
CA ASN A 206 17.73 13.79 11.28
C ASN A 206 17.60 12.32 11.65
N ALA A 207 16.41 11.87 12.06
CA ALA A 207 16.18 10.46 12.39
C ALA A 207 16.37 9.54 11.16
N HIS A 208 15.95 9.98 9.97
CA HIS A 208 16.19 9.24 8.72
C HIS A 208 17.68 9.17 8.38
N ALA A 209 18.42 10.25 8.59
CA ALA A 209 19.87 10.26 8.41
C ALA A 209 20.56 9.26 9.36
N ASP A 210 20.14 9.18 10.63
CA ASP A 210 20.68 8.23 11.61
C ASP A 210 20.38 6.77 11.20
N ILE A 211 19.19 6.49 10.69
CA ILE A 211 18.82 5.17 10.16
C ILE A 211 19.66 4.83 8.92
N TYR A 212 19.82 5.77 7.99
CA TYR A 212 20.67 5.59 6.80
C TYR A 212 22.11 5.27 7.16
N PHE A 213 22.70 5.95 8.15
CA PHE A 213 24.06 5.66 8.58
C PHE A 213 24.20 4.24 9.13
N ALA A 214 23.22 3.74 9.86
CA ALA A 214 23.21 2.34 10.32
C ALA A 214 23.19 1.35 9.13
N PHE A 215 22.42 1.63 8.08
CA PHE A 215 22.44 0.82 6.86
C PHE A 215 23.78 0.88 6.12
N ARG A 216 24.34 2.09 5.96
CA ARG A 216 25.64 2.29 5.32
C ARG A 216 26.75 1.55 6.05
N ASP A 217 26.71 1.53 7.37
CA ASP A 217 27.70 0.88 8.22
C ASP A 217 27.44 -0.63 8.38
N ASN A 218 26.37 -1.15 7.71
CA ASN A 218 25.94 -2.55 7.74
C ASN A 218 25.72 -3.08 9.17
N ASP A 219 25.04 -2.25 10.00
CA ASP A 219 24.71 -2.57 11.39
C ASP A 219 23.20 -2.81 11.54
N PRO A 220 22.73 -4.08 11.48
CA PRO A 220 21.31 -4.40 11.59
C PRO A 220 20.70 -4.04 12.94
N ASP A 221 21.45 -4.19 14.04
CA ASP A 221 20.96 -3.88 15.37
C ASP A 221 20.77 -2.37 15.55
N ALA A 222 21.72 -1.57 15.08
CA ALA A 222 21.57 -0.11 15.04
C ALA A 222 20.40 0.31 14.15
N ALA A 223 20.25 -0.26 12.94
CA ALA A 223 19.12 0.04 12.04
C ALA A 223 17.79 -0.24 12.72
N GLN A 224 17.64 -1.39 13.39
CA GLN A 224 16.45 -1.75 14.16
C GLN A 224 16.16 -0.73 15.26
N GLN A 225 17.20 -0.39 16.04
CA GLN A 225 17.05 0.51 17.17
C GLN A 225 16.68 1.93 16.73
N ARG A 226 17.35 2.47 15.70
CA ARG A 226 17.05 3.81 15.16
C ARG A 226 15.65 3.90 14.57
N MET A 227 15.21 2.86 13.86
CA MET A 227 13.83 2.81 13.35
C MET A 227 12.82 2.80 14.51
N ARG A 228 13.06 2.00 15.54
CA ARG A 228 12.21 1.99 16.76
C ARG A 228 12.10 3.37 17.38
N GLU A 229 13.23 4.04 17.60
CA GLU A 229 13.28 5.39 18.18
C GLU A 229 12.50 6.40 17.33
N HIS A 230 12.61 6.28 15.99
CA HIS A 230 11.91 7.13 15.03
C HIS A 230 10.38 6.94 15.11
N ILE A 231 9.89 5.69 15.06
CA ILE A 231 8.45 5.41 15.11
C ILE A 231 7.87 5.77 16.49
N ASP A 232 8.58 5.48 17.57
CA ASP A 232 8.17 5.88 18.92
C ASP A 232 8.10 7.41 19.08
N ALA A 233 9.02 8.14 18.43
CA ALA A 233 8.98 9.61 18.42
C ALA A 233 7.77 10.14 17.64
N TYR A 234 7.36 9.47 16.56
CA TYR A 234 6.14 9.78 15.85
C TYR A 234 4.91 9.56 16.74
N GLU A 235 4.80 8.38 17.36
CA GLU A 235 3.66 8.06 18.25
C GLU A 235 3.55 9.07 19.40
N ARG A 236 4.66 9.38 20.08
CA ARG A 236 4.67 10.39 21.15
C ARG A 236 4.22 11.77 20.67
N TYR A 237 4.64 12.17 19.46
CA TYR A 237 4.24 13.44 18.86
C TYR A 237 2.75 13.51 18.60
N VAL A 238 2.18 12.51 17.92
CA VAL A 238 0.74 12.46 17.60
C VAL A 238 -0.08 12.38 18.89
N ARG A 239 0.31 11.55 19.85
CA ARG A 239 -0.36 11.43 21.15
C ARG A 239 -0.42 12.75 21.91
N LYS A 240 0.65 13.55 21.84
CA LYS A 240 0.73 14.82 22.55
C LYS A 240 0.00 15.96 21.85
N LYS A 241 0.06 16.01 20.52
CA LYS A 241 -0.42 17.16 19.74
C LYS A 241 -1.77 16.93 19.07
N PHE A 242 -2.08 15.69 18.77
CA PHE A 242 -3.27 15.28 18.02
C PHE A 242 -3.96 14.06 18.66
N PRO A 243 -4.28 14.08 19.98
CA PRO A 243 -4.80 12.89 20.68
C PRO A 243 -6.12 12.39 20.07
N ASP A 244 -6.95 13.30 19.54
CA ASP A 244 -8.22 12.95 18.92
C ASP A 244 -8.01 12.21 17.60
N VAL A 245 -6.95 12.49 16.85
CA VAL A 245 -6.59 11.80 15.61
C VAL A 245 -6.34 10.32 15.85
N LEU A 246 -5.64 9.97 16.94
CA LEU A 246 -5.38 8.56 17.28
C LEU A 246 -6.66 7.75 17.51
N ASN A 247 -7.74 8.40 17.92
CA ASN A 247 -9.01 7.75 18.22
C ASN A 247 -10.01 7.84 17.05
N GLN A 248 -9.67 8.53 15.97
CA GLN A 248 -10.53 8.62 14.79
C GLN A 248 -10.54 7.32 14.02
N VAL A 249 -11.71 6.95 13.52
CA VAL A 249 -11.88 5.94 12.49
C VAL A 249 -11.67 6.63 11.14
N ILE A 250 -10.76 6.11 10.33
CA ILE A 250 -10.48 6.67 9.00
C ILE A 250 -11.67 6.36 8.10
N PRO A 251 -12.27 7.37 7.46
CA PRO A 251 -13.38 7.14 6.53
C PRO A 251 -12.85 6.45 5.27
N TRP A 252 -13.50 5.36 4.88
CA TRP A 252 -13.21 4.73 3.62
C TRP A 252 -13.69 5.61 2.45
N SER A 253 -12.78 5.89 1.55
CA SER A 253 -13.06 6.55 0.27
C SER A 253 -12.60 5.61 -0.84
N PRO A 254 -13.48 5.20 -1.77
CA PRO A 254 -13.02 4.38 -2.88
C PRO A 254 -11.98 5.17 -3.69
N THR A 255 -10.87 4.53 -3.97
CA THR A 255 -9.90 5.05 -4.96
C THR A 255 -10.61 5.14 -6.31
N THR A 256 -10.68 6.35 -6.84
CA THR A 256 -11.24 6.64 -8.18
C THR A 256 -10.27 6.24 -9.28
#